data_3b37d8fceb48f981295f6b287165cac7
#
_entry.id   3b37d8fceb48f981295f6b287165cac7
#
_cell.length_a   1.000
_cell.length_b   1.000
_cell.length_c   1.000
_cell.angle_alpha   90.00
_cell.angle_beta   90.00
_cell.angle_gamma   90.00
#
_symmetry.space_group_name_H-M   'P 1'
#
loop_
_entity.id
_entity.type
_entity.pdbx_description
1 polymer ?
#
loop_
_entity_poly.entity_id
_entity_poly.type
_entity_poly.pdbx_seq_one_letter_code
_entity_poly.pdbx_strand_id
1 'polypeptide(L)'
;MKTKLLLITLLFATMPAVNAQNRERDYLKKVFANLEKIESATYYVANESWQPGDSTALSILHGFIKEYNHPIDSTIGASYVSLDAKDTTKLNFCYDGNVRVEAYHDNKKLVIDDFTFKPLPFRLVRPPFFNFAKNIIKYALTTDDNITIELKDEGNDYYFKLTINEEQQVEFFGKAFHMPLPPFDIGNTTSIYELWINKSDNLPFKERREMSHDISVSTCSNLQINKLNIRDFNINDYFPKDYE
;
A
#
# COMPACT_ATOMS: atom_id res chain seq x y z
N MET A 1 -2.01 24.79 -48.76
CA MET A 1 -1.66 23.36 -48.61
C MET A 1 -0.78 23.04 -47.41
N LYS A 2 0.08 23.92 -46.90
CA LYS A 2 0.99 23.65 -45.76
C LYS A 2 0.29 23.47 -44.39
N THR A 3 -0.84 24.13 -44.16
CA THR A 3 -1.57 24.09 -42.88
C THR A 3 -2.32 22.77 -42.65
N LYS A 4 -2.79 22.11 -43.70
CA LYS A 4 -3.49 20.81 -43.58
C LYS A 4 -2.52 19.66 -43.26
N LEU A 5 -1.27 19.75 -43.69
CA LEU A 5 -0.25 18.73 -43.43
C LEU A 5 0.18 18.75 -41.95
N LEU A 6 0.24 19.94 -41.34
CA LEU A 6 0.59 20.10 -39.90
C LEU A 6 -0.45 19.50 -38.97
N LEU A 7 -1.76 19.64 -39.33
CA LEU A 7 -2.85 19.08 -38.50
C LEU A 7 -2.88 17.56 -38.52
N ILE A 8 -2.55 16.93 -39.65
CA ILE A 8 -2.50 15.48 -39.80
C ILE A 8 -1.30 14.89 -39.00
N THR A 9 -0.16 15.59 -39.01
CA THR A 9 1.03 15.15 -38.28
C THR A 9 0.80 15.22 -36.75
N LEU A 10 0.04 16.20 -36.26
CA LEU A 10 -0.32 16.33 -34.85
C LEU A 10 -1.28 15.18 -34.40
N LEU A 11 -2.24 14.81 -35.26
CA LEU A 11 -3.18 13.72 -34.98
C LEU A 11 -2.47 12.37 -34.90
N PHE A 12 -1.46 12.10 -35.73
CA PHE A 12 -0.71 10.86 -35.70
C PHE A 12 0.28 10.76 -34.51
N ALA A 13 0.74 11.88 -33.96
CA ALA A 13 1.63 11.91 -32.81
C ALA A 13 0.90 11.63 -31.47
N THR A 14 -0.41 11.91 -31.41
CA THR A 14 -1.19 11.68 -30.16
C THR A 14 -1.78 10.28 -30.07
N MET A 15 -2.01 9.59 -31.20
CA MET A 15 -2.57 8.22 -31.19
C MET A 15 -1.75 7.16 -30.45
N PRO A 16 -0.40 7.09 -30.55
CA PRO A 16 0.36 6.09 -29.83
C PRO A 16 0.37 6.31 -28.30
N ALA A 17 0.33 7.55 -27.82
CA ALA A 17 0.32 7.85 -26.39
C ALA A 17 -1.01 7.43 -25.74
N VAL A 18 -2.15 7.71 -26.36
CA VAL A 18 -3.48 7.28 -25.87
C VAL A 18 -3.62 5.76 -25.86
N ASN A 19 -3.09 5.07 -26.86
CA ASN A 19 -3.11 3.61 -26.90
C ASN A 19 -2.20 2.97 -25.84
N ALA A 20 -1.06 3.58 -25.51
CA ALA A 20 -0.16 3.10 -24.45
C ALA A 20 -0.84 3.22 -23.07
N GLN A 21 -1.39 4.37 -22.73
CA GLN A 21 -2.08 4.62 -21.48
C GLN A 21 -3.29 3.70 -21.27
N ASN A 22 -4.06 3.40 -22.32
CA ASN A 22 -5.16 2.45 -22.26
C ASN A 22 -4.67 1.01 -21.95
N ARG A 23 -3.54 0.59 -22.55
CA ARG A 23 -2.94 -0.73 -22.32
C ARG A 23 -2.46 -0.89 -20.88
N GLU A 24 -1.85 0.15 -20.31
CA GLU A 24 -1.39 0.18 -18.92
C GLU A 24 -2.58 0.04 -17.96
N ARG A 25 -3.63 0.82 -18.16
CA ARG A 25 -4.85 0.74 -17.35
C ARG A 25 -5.57 -0.60 -17.50
N ASP A 26 -5.59 -1.23 -18.66
CA ASP A 26 -6.21 -2.54 -18.84
C ASP A 26 -5.43 -3.64 -18.12
N TYR A 27 -4.10 -3.55 -18.06
CA TYR A 27 -3.30 -4.46 -17.24
C TYR A 27 -3.57 -4.23 -15.75
N LEU A 28 -3.61 -2.98 -15.28
CA LEU A 28 -3.91 -2.65 -13.89
C LEU A 28 -5.30 -3.12 -13.45
N LYS A 29 -6.32 -3.07 -14.31
CA LYS A 29 -7.64 -3.66 -14.05
C LYS A 29 -7.56 -5.16 -13.77
N LYS A 30 -6.70 -5.89 -14.51
CA LYS A 30 -6.47 -7.32 -14.28
C LYS A 30 -5.81 -7.57 -12.93
N VAL A 31 -4.78 -6.78 -12.58
CA VAL A 31 -4.12 -6.86 -11.26
C VAL A 31 -5.11 -6.54 -10.14
N PHE A 32 -5.90 -5.47 -10.29
CA PHE A 32 -6.92 -5.08 -9.33
C PHE A 32 -7.95 -6.20 -9.10
N ALA A 33 -8.45 -6.81 -10.18
CA ALA A 33 -9.39 -7.93 -10.09
C ALA A 33 -8.81 -9.16 -9.38
N ASN A 34 -7.49 -9.39 -9.46
CA ASN A 34 -6.84 -10.46 -8.70
C ASN A 34 -6.69 -10.09 -7.22
N LEU A 35 -6.36 -8.84 -6.92
CA LEU A 35 -6.30 -8.35 -5.54
C LEU A 35 -7.68 -8.38 -4.85
N GLU A 36 -8.76 -8.12 -5.57
CA GLU A 36 -10.12 -8.21 -5.03
C GLU A 36 -10.53 -9.64 -4.62
N LYS A 37 -9.91 -10.67 -5.19
CA LYS A 37 -10.16 -12.07 -4.84
C LYS A 37 -9.43 -12.53 -3.57
N ILE A 38 -8.53 -11.70 -3.04
CA ILE A 38 -7.80 -12.03 -1.82
C ILE A 38 -8.71 -11.70 -0.62
N GLU A 39 -9.35 -12.72 -0.05
CA GLU A 39 -10.11 -12.62 1.19
C GLU A 39 -9.16 -12.66 2.40
N SER A 40 -8.10 -13.43 2.30
CA SER A 40 -7.05 -13.49 3.33
C SER A 40 -5.69 -13.81 2.72
N ALA A 41 -4.62 -13.37 3.39
CA ALA A 41 -3.25 -13.70 3.01
C ALA A 41 -2.37 -13.93 4.23
N THR A 42 -1.39 -14.83 4.10
CA THR A 42 -0.25 -14.91 5.03
C THR A 42 1.04 -14.77 4.25
N TYR A 43 1.98 -14.03 4.80
CA TYR A 43 3.28 -13.79 4.16
C TYR A 43 4.30 -13.26 5.16
N TYR A 44 5.57 -13.43 4.83
CA TYR A 44 6.64 -12.70 5.49
C TYR A 44 6.85 -11.37 4.78
N VAL A 45 7.05 -10.31 5.55
CA VAL A 45 7.39 -8.98 5.04
C VAL A 45 8.73 -8.52 5.60
N ALA A 46 9.58 -7.98 4.73
CA ALA A 46 10.71 -7.14 5.10
C ALA A 46 10.34 -5.70 4.75
N ASN A 47 10.35 -4.82 5.75
CA ASN A 47 10.09 -3.40 5.58
C ASN A 47 11.36 -2.62 5.94
N GLU A 48 11.82 -1.79 5.02
CA GLU A 48 12.97 -0.92 5.18
C GLU A 48 12.52 0.53 5.01
N SER A 49 13.09 1.44 5.80
CA SER A 49 12.77 2.87 5.68
C SER A 49 14.01 3.75 5.73
N TRP A 50 13.99 4.85 4.99
CA TRP A 50 15.05 5.86 4.88
C TRP A 50 14.46 7.27 4.95
N GLN A 51 15.31 8.24 5.29
CA GLN A 51 15.07 9.63 4.90
C GLN A 51 15.65 9.88 3.50
N PRO A 52 15.04 10.77 2.70
CA PRO A 52 15.59 11.15 1.41
C PRO A 52 17.04 11.62 1.53
N GLY A 53 17.94 10.99 0.75
CA GLY A 53 19.37 11.28 0.78
C GLY A 53 20.21 10.31 1.62
N ASP A 54 19.61 9.48 2.46
CA ASP A 54 20.34 8.47 3.22
C ASP A 54 20.75 7.28 2.34
N SER A 55 21.96 6.77 2.59
CA SER A 55 22.48 5.57 1.91
C SER A 55 22.19 4.27 2.65
N THR A 56 21.79 4.35 3.91
CA THR A 56 21.50 3.20 4.77
C THR A 56 20.09 3.32 5.36
N ALA A 57 19.39 2.21 5.49
CA ALA A 57 18.09 2.19 6.11
C ALA A 57 18.17 2.61 7.59
N LEU A 58 17.25 3.49 8.00
CA LEU A 58 17.08 3.89 9.40
C LEU A 58 16.46 2.78 10.23
N SER A 59 15.56 2.02 9.62
CA SER A 59 14.95 0.87 10.26
C SER A 59 14.78 -0.28 9.28
N ILE A 60 14.91 -1.50 9.78
CA ILE A 60 14.62 -2.73 9.06
C ILE A 60 13.75 -3.59 9.98
N LEU A 61 12.51 -3.83 9.57
CA LEU A 61 11.54 -4.60 10.31
C LEU A 61 11.17 -5.86 9.53
N HIS A 62 11.17 -6.99 10.21
CA HIS A 62 10.73 -8.26 9.65
C HIS A 62 9.50 -8.75 10.41
N GLY A 63 8.44 -9.08 9.68
CA GLY A 63 7.20 -9.56 10.26
C GLY A 63 6.64 -10.76 9.52
N PHE A 64 5.87 -11.59 10.23
CA PHE A 64 4.94 -12.54 9.65
C PHE A 64 3.53 -11.95 9.75
N ILE A 65 2.88 -11.78 8.60
CA ILE A 65 1.59 -11.09 8.51
C ILE A 65 0.48 -12.11 8.29
N LYS A 66 -0.63 -11.90 9.00
CA LYS A 66 -1.93 -12.50 8.68
C LYS A 66 -2.86 -11.35 8.32
N GLU A 67 -3.23 -11.26 7.06
CA GLU A 67 -4.10 -10.22 6.51
C GLU A 67 -5.48 -10.79 6.20
N TYR A 68 -6.53 -10.06 6.58
CA TYR A 68 -7.92 -10.38 6.32
C TYR A 68 -8.60 -9.18 5.67
N ASN A 69 -9.03 -9.32 4.43
CA ASN A 69 -9.70 -8.26 3.70
C ASN A 69 -11.20 -8.26 3.98
N HIS A 70 -11.68 -7.15 4.55
CA HIS A 70 -13.09 -6.97 4.88
C HIS A 70 -13.71 -5.90 4.00
N PRO A 71 -14.64 -6.21 3.16
CA PRO A 71 -15.40 -5.19 2.44
C PRO A 71 -16.26 -4.31 3.35
N ILE A 72 -16.53 -4.76 4.59
CA ILE A 72 -17.41 -4.07 5.57
C ILE A 72 -16.64 -3.05 6.42
N ASP A 73 -15.33 -3.20 6.62
CA ASP A 73 -14.53 -2.18 7.29
C ASP A 73 -14.42 -0.94 6.39
N SER A 74 -15.18 0.09 6.74
CA SER A 74 -15.26 1.35 5.99
C SER A 74 -14.00 2.20 6.10
N THR A 75 -13.05 1.85 6.99
CA THR A 75 -11.86 2.66 7.29
C THR A 75 -10.66 2.20 6.50
N ILE A 76 -10.19 0.99 6.73
CA ILE A 76 -8.99 0.43 6.07
C ILE A 76 -9.37 -0.64 5.05
N GLY A 77 -10.48 -1.33 5.28
CA GLY A 77 -10.94 -2.44 4.45
C GLY A 77 -10.22 -3.74 4.74
N ALA A 78 -9.50 -3.82 5.87
CA ALA A 78 -8.79 -5.01 6.29
C ALA A 78 -8.56 -5.04 7.80
N SER A 79 -8.51 -6.24 8.37
CA SER A 79 -7.92 -6.50 9.67
C SER A 79 -6.62 -7.26 9.48
N TYR A 80 -5.65 -7.11 10.38
CA TYR A 80 -4.41 -7.85 10.26
C TYR A 80 -3.63 -7.98 11.57
N VAL A 81 -2.74 -8.96 11.59
CA VAL A 81 -1.79 -9.20 12.66
C VAL A 81 -0.39 -9.24 12.07
N SER A 82 0.52 -8.52 12.70
CA SER A 82 1.96 -8.60 12.46
C SER A 82 2.63 -9.28 13.66
N LEU A 83 3.25 -10.40 13.42
CA LEU A 83 4.01 -11.19 14.38
C LEU A 83 5.50 -11.05 14.07
N ASP A 84 6.36 -11.32 15.06
CA ASP A 84 7.79 -11.39 14.82
C ASP A 84 8.11 -12.48 13.79
N ALA A 85 8.99 -12.19 12.82
CA ALA A 85 9.29 -13.13 11.75
C ALA A 85 10.07 -14.37 12.20
N LYS A 86 10.80 -14.27 13.32
CA LYS A 86 11.59 -15.38 13.91
C LYS A 86 10.80 -16.17 14.94
N ASP A 87 9.83 -15.50 15.58
CA ASP A 87 8.99 -16.09 16.62
C ASP A 87 7.53 -15.66 16.42
N THR A 88 6.81 -16.40 15.60
CA THR A 88 5.41 -16.09 15.25
C THR A 88 4.41 -16.23 16.41
N THR A 89 4.88 -16.46 17.63
CA THR A 89 4.07 -16.34 18.85
C THR A 89 4.11 -14.94 19.45
N LYS A 90 5.05 -14.10 19.01
CA LYS A 90 5.22 -12.73 19.50
C LYS A 90 4.46 -11.74 18.63
N LEU A 91 3.52 -11.03 19.26
CA LEU A 91 2.77 -9.94 18.63
C LEU A 91 3.66 -8.71 18.48
N ASN A 92 3.76 -8.15 17.28
CA ASN A 92 4.29 -6.80 17.07
C ASN A 92 3.14 -5.80 17.01
N PHE A 93 2.11 -6.14 16.23
CA PHE A 93 1.00 -5.24 15.95
C PHE A 93 -0.25 -6.04 15.58
N CYS A 94 -1.44 -5.55 15.95
CA CYS A 94 -2.68 -6.04 15.37
C CYS A 94 -3.75 -4.94 15.26
N TYR A 95 -4.66 -5.15 14.32
CA TYR A 95 -5.80 -4.29 14.06
C TYR A 95 -7.00 -5.12 13.63
N ASP A 96 -8.16 -4.93 14.26
CA ASP A 96 -9.40 -5.69 13.99
C ASP A 96 -10.48 -4.88 13.25
N GLY A 97 -10.18 -3.65 12.87
CA GLY A 97 -11.14 -2.72 12.30
C GLY A 97 -11.59 -1.64 13.29
N ASN A 98 -11.50 -1.87 14.59
CA ASN A 98 -11.87 -0.93 15.65
C ASN A 98 -10.77 -0.65 16.65
N VAL A 99 -9.97 -1.65 16.96
CA VAL A 99 -8.90 -1.58 17.96
C VAL A 99 -7.56 -1.81 17.29
N ARG A 100 -6.60 -0.93 17.60
CA ARG A 100 -5.19 -1.07 17.25
C ARG A 100 -4.43 -1.44 18.51
N VAL A 101 -3.56 -2.43 18.41
CA VAL A 101 -2.68 -2.82 19.50
C VAL A 101 -1.25 -2.92 18.97
N GLU A 102 -0.33 -2.31 19.68
CA GLU A 102 1.12 -2.37 19.42
C GLU A 102 1.84 -2.90 20.65
N ALA A 103 2.69 -3.89 20.47
CA ALA A 103 3.42 -4.55 21.55
C ALA A 103 4.87 -4.05 21.64
N TYR A 104 5.27 -3.58 22.79
CA TYR A 104 6.63 -3.14 23.13
C TYR A 104 7.30 -4.18 24.00
N HIS A 105 8.10 -5.05 23.39
CA HIS A 105 8.70 -6.22 24.05
C HIS A 105 9.72 -5.87 25.12
N ASP A 106 10.49 -4.79 24.94
CA ASP A 106 11.56 -4.39 25.86
C ASP A 106 11.04 -4.03 27.25
N ASN A 107 9.84 -3.44 27.31
CA ASN A 107 9.21 -3.00 28.55
C ASN A 107 7.91 -3.73 28.89
N LYS A 108 7.55 -4.76 28.10
CA LYS A 108 6.35 -5.58 28.24
C LYS A 108 5.06 -4.76 28.31
N LYS A 109 4.92 -3.82 27.40
CA LYS A 109 3.74 -2.94 27.33
C LYS A 109 2.93 -3.14 26.07
N LEU A 110 1.62 -2.98 26.19
CA LEU A 110 0.70 -2.84 25.07
C LEU A 110 0.21 -1.39 24.99
N VAL A 111 0.28 -0.82 23.81
CA VAL A 111 -0.44 0.42 23.49
C VAL A 111 -1.70 0.05 22.74
N ILE A 112 -2.84 0.42 23.31
CA ILE A 112 -4.16 0.07 22.77
C ILE A 112 -4.90 1.35 22.41
N ASP A 113 -5.26 1.50 21.14
CA ASP A 113 -6.12 2.56 20.65
C ASP A 113 -7.48 1.97 20.26
N ASP A 114 -8.49 2.30 21.03
CA ASP A 114 -9.87 1.95 20.72
C ASP A 114 -10.56 3.13 20.00
N PHE A 115 -10.73 2.99 18.71
CA PHE A 115 -11.34 4.01 17.86
C PHE A 115 -12.86 4.10 18.01
N THR A 116 -13.50 3.20 18.73
CA THR A 116 -14.94 3.30 19.04
C THR A 116 -15.20 4.38 20.07
N PHE A 117 -14.28 4.60 21.02
CA PHE A 117 -14.38 5.63 22.06
C PHE A 117 -13.87 6.99 21.64
N LYS A 118 -12.92 7.04 20.72
CA LYS A 118 -12.34 8.29 20.18
C LYS A 118 -12.34 8.22 18.66
N PRO A 119 -13.48 8.46 18.00
CA PRO A 119 -13.53 8.47 16.56
C PRO A 119 -12.66 9.62 16.05
N LEU A 120 -11.49 9.28 15.54
CA LEU A 120 -10.66 10.21 14.78
C LEU A 120 -11.24 10.35 13.37
N PRO A 121 -11.06 11.51 12.70
CA PRO A 121 -11.50 11.69 11.31
C PRO A 121 -10.82 10.71 10.35
N PHE A 122 -9.69 10.14 10.75
CA PHE A 122 -8.96 9.05 10.08
C PHE A 122 -8.22 8.23 11.13
N ARG A 123 -8.04 6.95 10.85
CA ARG A 123 -7.23 6.05 11.66
C ARG A 123 -5.84 5.98 11.06
N LEU A 124 -4.82 6.36 11.84
CA LEU A 124 -3.41 6.24 11.45
C LEU A 124 -2.96 4.77 11.58
N VAL A 125 -3.62 3.90 10.83
CA VAL A 125 -3.26 2.49 10.72
C VAL A 125 -2.90 2.24 9.27
N ARG A 126 -1.64 1.91 9.01
CA ARG A 126 -1.19 1.57 7.65
C ARG A 126 -1.90 0.29 7.23
N PRO A 127 -2.52 0.25 6.05
CA PRO A 127 -3.11 -0.98 5.54
C PRO A 127 -2.04 -2.07 5.35
N PRO A 128 -2.40 -3.35 5.48
CA PRO A 128 -1.50 -4.44 5.16
C PRO A 128 -1.21 -4.46 3.65
N PHE A 129 -0.15 -5.17 3.25
CA PHE A 129 0.48 -5.06 1.94
C PHE A 129 -0.49 -5.17 0.75
N PHE A 130 -1.32 -6.23 0.69
CA PHE A 130 -2.22 -6.43 -0.46
C PHE A 130 -3.37 -5.44 -0.47
N ASN A 131 -3.90 -5.07 0.70
CA ASN A 131 -4.89 -4.02 0.81
C ASN A 131 -4.32 -2.66 0.39
N PHE A 132 -3.09 -2.35 0.79
CA PHE A 132 -2.40 -1.12 0.40
C PHE A 132 -2.18 -1.06 -1.12
N ALA A 133 -1.62 -2.12 -1.72
CA ALA A 133 -1.43 -2.21 -3.17
C ALA A 133 -2.75 -2.08 -3.94
N LYS A 134 -3.84 -2.70 -3.44
CA LYS A 134 -5.18 -2.56 -4.01
C LYS A 134 -5.66 -1.10 -4.04
N ASN A 135 -5.43 -0.36 -2.95
CA ASN A 135 -5.84 1.05 -2.87
C ASN A 135 -5.06 1.94 -3.84
N ILE A 136 -3.74 1.72 -3.97
CA ILE A 136 -2.90 2.43 -4.94
C ILE A 136 -3.41 2.20 -6.37
N ILE A 137 -3.62 0.95 -6.75
CA ILE A 137 -4.09 0.60 -8.09
C ILE A 137 -5.50 1.13 -8.33
N LYS A 138 -6.39 1.05 -7.35
CA LYS A 138 -7.73 1.62 -7.44
C LYS A 138 -7.68 3.12 -7.72
N TYR A 139 -6.83 3.84 -7.00
CA TYR A 139 -6.65 5.28 -7.21
C TYR A 139 -6.15 5.59 -8.62
N ALA A 140 -5.14 4.86 -9.09
CA ALA A 140 -4.62 5.00 -10.45
C ALA A 140 -5.67 4.71 -11.54
N LEU A 141 -6.65 3.82 -11.27
CA LEU A 141 -7.73 3.48 -12.20
C LEU A 141 -8.88 4.48 -12.20
N THR A 142 -9.10 5.20 -11.08
CA THR A 142 -10.27 6.07 -10.87
C THR A 142 -9.94 7.56 -10.89
N THR A 143 -8.66 7.93 -10.98
CA THR A 143 -8.18 9.32 -10.99
C THR A 143 -7.50 9.59 -12.32
N ASP A 144 -7.81 10.73 -12.93
CA ASP A 144 -7.23 11.16 -14.21
C ASP A 144 -6.35 12.40 -14.06
N ASP A 145 -6.68 13.27 -13.12
CA ASP A 145 -5.99 14.56 -12.93
C ASP A 145 -4.84 14.42 -11.93
N ASN A 146 -3.77 15.17 -12.17
CA ASN A 146 -2.60 15.30 -11.29
C ASN A 146 -1.85 14.00 -11.02
N ILE A 147 -2.04 12.96 -11.83
CA ILE A 147 -1.31 11.69 -11.72
C ILE A 147 -0.56 11.35 -13.00
N THR A 148 0.52 10.62 -12.84
CA THR A 148 1.25 9.98 -13.93
C THR A 148 1.38 8.50 -13.64
N ILE A 149 1.08 7.66 -14.61
CA ILE A 149 1.19 6.20 -14.54
C ILE A 149 2.30 5.76 -15.49
N GLU A 150 3.22 4.95 -14.98
CA GLU A 150 4.22 4.25 -15.79
C GLU A 150 4.08 2.74 -15.55
N LEU A 151 4.11 1.96 -16.62
CA LEU A 151 4.17 0.49 -16.57
C LEU A 151 5.31 0.02 -17.47
N LYS A 152 6.30 -0.65 -16.89
CA LYS A 152 7.47 -1.17 -17.61
C LYS A 152 7.54 -2.68 -17.50
N ASP A 153 7.93 -3.31 -18.60
CA ASP A 153 8.23 -4.75 -18.63
C ASP A 153 9.66 -4.96 -18.14
N GLU A 154 9.82 -5.69 -17.02
CA GLU A 154 11.12 -6.03 -16.42
C GLU A 154 11.38 -7.55 -16.46
N GLY A 155 11.07 -8.18 -17.58
CA GLY A 155 11.31 -9.61 -17.78
C GLY A 155 10.22 -10.48 -17.13
N ASN A 156 10.47 -11.01 -15.93
CA ASN A 156 9.49 -11.83 -15.21
C ASN A 156 8.40 -11.01 -14.51
N ASP A 157 8.63 -9.71 -14.34
CA ASP A 157 7.79 -8.82 -13.58
C ASP A 157 7.36 -7.62 -14.42
N TYR A 158 6.32 -6.93 -13.97
CA TYR A 158 6.01 -5.57 -14.36
C TYR A 158 6.37 -4.62 -13.22
N TYR A 159 7.07 -3.55 -13.56
CA TYR A 159 7.23 -2.38 -12.69
C TYR A 159 6.13 -1.39 -12.98
N PHE A 160 5.36 -1.04 -11.95
CA PHE A 160 4.34 -0.02 -11.97
C PHE A 160 4.75 1.14 -11.08
N LYS A 161 4.57 2.38 -11.58
CA LYS A 161 4.79 3.59 -10.81
C LYS A 161 3.61 4.53 -10.96
N LEU A 162 3.10 4.98 -9.83
CA LEU A 162 2.12 6.05 -9.70
C LEU A 162 2.81 7.27 -9.09
N THR A 163 2.81 8.39 -9.80
CA THR A 163 3.25 9.70 -9.30
C THR A 163 2.03 10.58 -9.14
N ILE A 164 1.84 11.16 -7.96
CA ILE A 164 0.73 12.05 -7.62
C ILE A 164 1.32 13.45 -7.38
N ASN A 165 0.94 14.41 -8.23
CA ASN A 165 1.42 15.78 -8.21
C ASN A 165 0.32 16.73 -7.70
N GLU A 166 -0.06 16.58 -6.45
CA GLU A 166 -1.05 17.42 -5.80
C GLU A 166 -0.39 18.45 -4.86
N GLU A 167 -1.14 19.49 -4.47
CA GLU A 167 -0.69 20.46 -3.46
C GLU A 167 -0.54 19.84 -2.08
N GLN A 168 -1.15 18.68 -1.84
CA GLN A 168 -1.11 17.93 -0.58
C GLN A 168 -0.53 16.55 -0.80
N GLN A 169 0.20 16.04 0.17
CA GLN A 169 0.64 14.65 0.15
C GLN A 169 -0.57 13.70 0.25
N VAL A 170 -0.55 12.66 -0.56
CA VAL A 170 -1.62 11.65 -0.60
C VAL A 170 -1.11 10.36 0.02
N GLU A 171 -1.79 9.89 1.05
CA GLU A 171 -1.55 8.60 1.71
C GLU A 171 -2.76 7.68 1.55
N PHE A 172 -2.54 6.37 1.67
CA PHE A 172 -3.60 5.38 1.54
C PHE A 172 -3.86 4.68 2.88
N PHE A 173 -5.02 4.99 3.48
CA PHE A 173 -5.55 4.36 4.69
C PHE A 173 -6.90 3.69 4.39
N GLY A 174 -6.90 2.74 3.44
CA GLY A 174 -8.13 2.12 2.91
C GLY A 174 -8.79 2.93 1.78
N LYS A 175 -8.50 4.21 1.70
CA LYS A 175 -8.80 5.15 0.60
C LYS A 175 -7.70 6.18 0.54
N ALA A 176 -7.66 6.96 -0.54
CA ALA A 176 -6.77 8.10 -0.62
C ALA A 176 -7.12 9.13 0.48
N PHE A 177 -6.13 9.57 1.19
CA PHE A 177 -6.22 10.59 2.22
C PHE A 177 -5.24 11.72 1.91
N HIS A 178 -5.77 12.93 1.74
CA HIS A 178 -4.99 14.11 1.46
C HIS A 178 -4.51 14.69 2.79
N MET A 179 -3.23 14.56 3.06
CA MET A 179 -2.64 15.05 4.31
C MET A 179 -2.56 16.58 4.27
N PRO A 180 -3.10 17.27 5.29
CA PRO A 180 -2.95 18.70 5.36
C PRO A 180 -1.46 19.08 5.45
N LEU A 181 -1.05 20.06 4.65
CA LEU A 181 0.30 20.58 4.72
C LEU A 181 0.56 21.24 6.08
N PRO A 182 1.74 21.05 6.67
CA PRO A 182 2.15 21.80 7.83
C PRO A 182 2.24 23.30 7.49
N PRO A 183 2.18 24.20 8.47
CA PRO A 183 2.20 25.66 8.26
C PRO A 183 3.58 26.19 7.80
N PHE A 184 4.51 25.33 7.49
CA PHE A 184 5.84 25.66 6.96
C PHE A 184 6.06 24.93 5.63
N ASP A 185 6.93 25.50 4.79
CA ASP A 185 7.26 24.93 3.49
C ASP A 185 7.95 23.56 3.69
N ILE A 186 7.33 22.50 3.19
CA ILE A 186 7.89 21.15 3.17
C ILE A 186 8.55 20.82 1.81
N GLY A 187 8.61 21.79 0.89
CA GLY A 187 9.19 21.61 -0.44
C GLY A 187 8.34 20.76 -1.36
N ASN A 188 8.81 19.57 -1.71
CA ASN A 188 8.11 18.70 -2.66
C ASN A 188 6.92 17.98 -2.01
N THR A 189 5.71 18.17 -2.55
CA THR A 189 4.48 17.48 -2.13
C THR A 189 4.17 16.25 -2.99
N THR A 190 4.99 15.94 -3.98
CA THR A 190 4.80 14.76 -4.82
C THR A 190 4.86 13.47 -4.01
N SER A 191 3.85 12.63 -4.17
CA SER A 191 3.80 11.28 -3.60
C SER A 191 4.10 10.27 -4.71
N ILE A 192 5.03 9.34 -4.47
CA ILE A 192 5.41 8.29 -5.42
C ILE A 192 5.14 6.93 -4.80
N TYR A 193 4.44 6.10 -5.57
CA TYR A 193 4.14 4.71 -5.22
C TYR A 193 4.59 3.79 -6.35
N GLU A 194 5.38 2.80 -6.01
CA GLU A 194 5.93 1.85 -6.97
C GLU A 194 5.56 0.43 -6.53
N LEU A 195 5.17 -0.42 -7.49
CA LEU A 195 4.87 -1.84 -7.27
C LEU A 195 5.62 -2.69 -8.27
N TRP A 196 6.19 -3.79 -7.82
CA TRP A 196 6.70 -4.87 -8.66
C TRP A 196 5.69 -6.00 -8.64
N ILE A 197 5.18 -6.35 -9.81
CA ILE A 197 4.05 -7.26 -10.00
C ILE A 197 4.54 -8.47 -10.79
N ASN A 198 4.45 -9.65 -10.19
CA ASN A 198 4.85 -10.87 -10.85
C ASN A 198 3.88 -11.22 -11.99
N LYS A 199 4.41 -11.52 -13.18
CA LYS A 199 3.61 -11.82 -14.38
C LYS A 199 2.87 -13.15 -14.32
N SER A 200 3.35 -14.10 -13.51
CA SER A 200 2.76 -15.43 -13.43
C SER A 200 1.38 -15.45 -12.77
N ASP A 201 1.19 -14.64 -11.73
CA ASP A 201 -0.04 -14.54 -10.95
C ASP A 201 -0.70 -13.15 -11.00
N ASN A 202 0.00 -12.15 -11.53
CA ASN A 202 -0.38 -10.75 -11.55
C ASN A 202 -0.65 -10.21 -10.14
N LEU A 203 0.20 -10.57 -9.17
CA LEU A 203 0.16 -10.03 -7.83
C LEU A 203 1.43 -9.23 -7.53
N PRO A 204 1.33 -8.12 -6.80
CA PRO A 204 2.50 -7.40 -6.33
C PRO A 204 3.22 -8.22 -5.25
N PHE A 205 4.56 -8.17 -5.25
CA PHE A 205 5.40 -8.79 -4.24
C PHE A 205 6.34 -7.80 -3.56
N LYS A 206 6.48 -6.60 -4.14
CA LYS A 206 7.29 -5.53 -3.58
C LYS A 206 6.61 -4.19 -3.83
N GLU A 207 6.66 -3.32 -2.85
CA GLU A 207 6.21 -1.94 -2.93
C GLU A 207 7.32 -0.98 -2.49
N ARG A 208 7.31 0.23 -3.04
CA ARG A 208 8.09 1.36 -2.55
C ARG A 208 7.21 2.60 -2.51
N ARG A 209 7.29 3.32 -1.42
CA ARG A 209 6.67 4.62 -1.24
C ARG A 209 7.75 5.66 -1.05
N GLU A 210 7.59 6.81 -1.69
CA GLU A 210 8.43 7.97 -1.46
C GLU A 210 7.57 9.21 -1.26
N MET A 211 7.83 9.90 -0.18
CA MET A 211 7.22 11.15 0.23
C MET A 211 8.32 12.18 0.47
N SER A 212 7.97 13.45 0.72
CA SER A 212 8.96 14.52 0.93
C SER A 212 10.00 14.22 2.01
N HIS A 213 9.66 13.41 3.00
CA HIS A 213 10.49 13.18 4.20
C HIS A 213 10.69 11.70 4.54
N ASP A 214 10.13 10.78 3.76
CA ASP A 214 10.15 9.35 4.06
C ASP A 214 10.16 8.50 2.79
N ILE A 215 11.01 7.50 2.78
CA ILE A 215 11.05 6.44 1.77
C ILE A 215 10.88 5.12 2.50
N SER A 216 9.97 4.29 2.07
CA SER A 216 9.81 2.94 2.59
C SER A 216 9.70 1.91 1.47
N VAL A 217 10.26 0.73 1.72
CA VAL A 217 10.20 -0.42 0.82
C VAL A 217 9.71 -1.62 1.61
N SER A 218 8.66 -2.29 1.11
CA SER A 218 8.18 -3.55 1.67
C SER A 218 8.32 -4.66 0.62
N THR A 219 8.87 -5.79 1.02
CA THR A 219 9.01 -6.98 0.16
C THR A 219 8.32 -8.16 0.81
N CYS A 220 7.40 -8.81 0.09
CA CYS A 220 6.66 -9.99 0.52
C CYS A 220 7.31 -11.28 0.02
N SER A 221 7.28 -12.30 0.86
CA SER A 221 7.72 -13.66 0.52
C SER A 221 6.83 -14.72 1.15
N ASN A 222 6.89 -15.96 0.63
CA ASN A 222 6.15 -17.12 1.13
C ASN A 222 4.63 -16.88 1.23
N LEU A 223 4.07 -16.26 0.18
CA LEU A 223 2.66 -15.91 0.11
C LEU A 223 1.75 -17.15 0.09
N GLN A 224 0.72 -17.13 0.94
CA GLN A 224 -0.41 -18.05 0.88
C GLN A 224 -1.72 -17.24 0.87
N ILE A 225 -2.60 -17.52 -0.08
CA ILE A 225 -3.84 -16.76 -0.30
C ILE A 225 -5.05 -17.63 0.09
N ASN A 226 -6.05 -17.01 0.72
CA ASN A 226 -7.36 -17.58 1.03
C ASN A 226 -7.28 -18.89 1.84
N LYS A 227 -6.32 -18.97 2.78
CA LYS A 227 -6.16 -20.10 3.71
C LYS A 227 -6.70 -19.81 5.10
N LEU A 228 -6.97 -18.54 5.43
CA LEU A 228 -7.51 -18.13 6.71
C LEU A 228 -9.00 -17.81 6.55
N ASN A 229 -9.77 -18.05 7.61
CA ASN A 229 -11.16 -17.65 7.70
C ASN A 229 -11.25 -16.44 8.63
N ILE A 230 -11.89 -15.36 8.18
CA ILE A 230 -12.08 -14.16 9.00
C ILE A 230 -12.88 -14.42 10.28
N ARG A 231 -13.79 -15.40 10.27
CA ARG A 231 -14.58 -15.77 11.47
C ARG A 231 -13.72 -16.31 12.60
N ASP A 232 -12.52 -16.79 12.28
CA ASP A 232 -11.56 -17.32 13.25
C ASP A 232 -10.62 -16.23 13.78
N PHE A 233 -10.75 -15.00 13.29
CA PHE A 233 -9.94 -13.88 13.76
C PHE A 233 -10.51 -13.31 15.06
N ASN A 234 -9.71 -13.38 16.13
CA ASN A 234 -9.98 -12.74 17.40
C ASN A 234 -8.69 -12.04 17.87
N ILE A 235 -8.74 -10.71 17.99
CA ILE A 235 -7.59 -9.90 18.41
C ILE A 235 -7.02 -10.35 19.77
N ASN A 236 -7.89 -10.80 20.70
CA ASN A 236 -7.49 -11.21 22.03
C ASN A 236 -6.61 -12.48 22.07
N ASP A 237 -6.66 -13.30 21.01
CA ASP A 237 -5.85 -14.52 20.92
C ASP A 237 -4.34 -14.22 20.74
N TYR A 238 -4.04 -12.96 20.39
CA TYR A 238 -2.68 -12.51 20.14
C TYR A 238 -2.06 -11.71 21.27
N PHE A 239 -2.83 -11.39 22.32
CA PHE A 239 -2.32 -10.60 23.44
C PHE A 239 -1.35 -11.41 24.31
N PRO A 240 -0.11 -10.94 24.51
CA PRO A 240 0.79 -11.54 25.45
C PRO A 240 0.20 -11.50 26.87
N LYS A 241 0.20 -12.62 27.58
CA LYS A 241 -0.45 -12.75 28.90
C LYS A 241 0.27 -12.02 30.04
N ASP A 242 1.53 -11.65 29.83
CA ASP A 242 2.43 -11.04 30.82
C ASP A 242 2.77 -9.58 30.52
N TYR A 243 2.00 -8.92 29.62
CA TYR A 243 2.16 -7.50 29.30
C TYR A 243 1.08 -6.67 30.00
N GLU A 244 1.43 -5.41 30.30
CA GLU A 244 0.57 -4.38 30.89
C GLU A 244 0.05 -3.40 29.82
#